data_84a76466c4fd6421ed884af397284056
#
_entry.id   84a76466c4fd6421ed884af397284056
#
_cell.length_a   1.000
_cell.length_b   1.000
_cell.length_c   1.000
_cell.angle_alpha   90.00
_cell.angle_beta   90.00
_cell.angle_gamma   90.00
#
_symmetry.space_group_name_H-M   'P 1'
#
loop_
_entity.id
_entity.type
_entity.pdbx_description
1 polymer ?
#
loop_
_entity_poly.entity_id
_entity_poly.type
_entity_poly.pdbx_seq_one_letter_code
_entity_poly.pdbx_strand_id
1 'polypeptide(L)'
;MPVPETVLEELAEKARRIRVNVVRMAGMSDCHTGGSLSMADLLAALYFHTMQVDPANPHWDGRDYFVLSKGHCVPALDAALALRGFFPEALLTTHLQPGSFLSGHACAHLTPGIEVSTGSLGHGLSLGVGLALGVRMDGGGNRVFVMLGDGELQEGANWEAAMAAAHHKLDNLVAIVDRNKYQTGLTEQMMALEPLAEKWLAFGWSALRLDGHDMGRIVETLDALPFTPGKPSAIIADTVKGKGVSFLETLHMARLDEGQLRAALAELGEVPAEVGHG
;
A
#
# COMPACT_ATOMS: atom_id res chain seq x y z
N MET A 1 22.76 11.53 3.54
CA MET A 1 22.91 11.65 5.01
C MET A 1 21.93 10.65 5.61
N PRO A 2 22.22 10.00 6.74
CA PRO A 2 21.25 9.11 7.35
C PRO A 2 19.97 9.90 7.70
N VAL A 3 18.83 9.23 7.57
CA VAL A 3 17.52 9.81 7.92
C VAL A 3 17.48 10.07 9.42
N PRO A 4 17.03 11.25 9.89
CA PRO A 4 16.95 11.55 11.31
C PRO A 4 16.05 10.57 12.05
N GLU A 5 16.45 10.12 13.24
CA GLU A 5 15.69 9.18 14.08
C GLU A 5 14.27 9.68 14.36
N THR A 6 14.09 10.97 14.60
CA THR A 6 12.79 11.60 14.82
C THR A 6 11.83 11.42 13.63
N VAL A 7 12.33 11.45 12.39
CA VAL A 7 11.52 11.19 11.20
C VAL A 7 11.10 9.72 11.16
N LEU A 8 12.01 8.80 11.48
CA LEU A 8 11.69 7.37 11.52
C LEU A 8 10.65 7.04 12.59
N GLU A 9 10.76 7.64 13.77
CA GLU A 9 9.77 7.50 14.86
C GLU A 9 8.40 8.05 14.45
N GLU A 10 8.34 9.22 13.81
CA GLU A 10 7.09 9.79 13.30
C GLU A 10 6.44 8.89 12.25
N LEU A 11 7.21 8.32 11.32
CA LEU A 11 6.70 7.41 10.30
C LEU A 11 6.23 6.08 10.90
N ALA A 12 6.95 5.54 11.88
CA ALA A 12 6.53 4.35 12.61
C ALA A 12 5.20 4.57 13.34
N GLU A 13 5.01 5.75 13.95
CA GLU A 13 3.73 6.12 14.57
C GLU A 13 2.61 6.27 13.53
N LYS A 14 2.87 6.82 12.33
CA LYS A 14 1.90 6.84 11.23
C LYS A 14 1.50 5.43 10.81
N ALA A 15 2.47 4.53 10.66
CA ALA A 15 2.22 3.13 10.33
C ALA A 15 1.37 2.43 11.40
N ARG A 16 1.68 2.67 12.69
CA ARG A 16 0.87 2.18 13.81
C ARG A 16 -0.57 2.69 13.74
N ARG A 17 -0.77 3.98 13.50
CA ARG A 17 -2.12 4.59 13.39
C ARG A 17 -2.89 4.06 12.17
N ILE A 18 -2.24 3.78 11.05
CA ILE A 18 -2.86 3.10 9.90
C ILE A 18 -3.39 1.74 10.36
N ARG A 19 -2.60 0.92 11.06
CA ARG A 19 -3.01 -0.38 11.59
C ARG A 19 -4.19 -0.27 12.56
N VAL A 20 -4.14 0.68 13.48
CA VAL A 20 -5.24 0.95 14.43
C VAL A 20 -6.55 1.22 13.68
N ASN A 21 -6.51 2.06 12.65
CA ASN A 21 -7.68 2.39 11.86
C ASN A 21 -8.22 1.21 11.04
N VAL A 22 -7.33 0.38 10.46
CA VAL A 22 -7.74 -0.87 9.81
C VAL A 22 -8.45 -1.81 10.79
N VAL A 23 -7.93 -1.97 11.99
CA VAL A 23 -8.53 -2.80 13.05
C VAL A 23 -9.89 -2.24 13.50
N ARG A 24 -10.01 -0.93 13.63
CA ARG A 24 -11.30 -0.26 13.93
C ARG A 24 -12.34 -0.49 12.84
N MET A 25 -11.96 -0.36 11.57
CA MET A 25 -12.84 -0.70 10.44
C MET A 25 -13.25 -2.17 10.46
N ALA A 26 -12.34 -3.10 10.80
CA ALA A 26 -12.66 -4.52 10.94
C ALA A 26 -13.62 -4.83 12.09
N GLY A 27 -13.70 -3.98 13.11
CA GLY A 27 -14.72 -4.03 14.16
C GLY A 27 -16.11 -3.61 13.68
N MET A 28 -16.21 -2.90 12.55
CA MET A 28 -17.48 -2.39 12.01
C MET A 28 -18.00 -3.25 10.86
N SER A 29 -17.10 -3.82 10.03
CA SER A 29 -17.45 -4.53 8.80
C SER A 29 -16.39 -5.57 8.44
N ASP A 30 -16.69 -6.41 7.45
CA ASP A 30 -15.72 -7.33 6.88
C ASP A 30 -14.58 -6.54 6.21
N CYS A 31 -13.35 -6.81 6.60
CA CYS A 31 -12.16 -6.09 6.15
C CYS A 31 -11.08 -7.07 5.67
N HIS A 32 -10.41 -6.75 4.58
CA HIS A 32 -9.20 -7.47 4.16
C HIS A 32 -8.00 -7.04 5.04
N THR A 33 -8.02 -7.50 6.29
CA THR A 33 -7.06 -7.07 7.32
C THR A 33 -5.63 -7.49 7.02
N GLY A 34 -5.43 -8.72 6.57
CA GLY A 34 -4.09 -9.29 6.42
C GLY A 34 -3.17 -8.47 5.52
N GLY A 35 -3.57 -8.24 4.28
CA GLY A 35 -2.80 -7.45 3.32
C GLY A 35 -2.85 -5.93 3.57
N SER A 36 -3.82 -5.44 4.34
CA SER A 36 -3.87 -4.05 4.78
C SER A 36 -2.85 -3.77 5.88
N LEU A 37 -2.75 -4.65 6.87
CA LEU A 37 -1.81 -4.49 7.98
C LEU A 37 -0.35 -4.69 7.55
N SER A 38 -0.08 -5.57 6.56
CA SER A 38 1.28 -5.83 6.08
C SER A 38 1.94 -4.62 5.43
N MET A 39 1.19 -3.80 4.69
CA MET A 39 1.74 -2.69 3.91
C MET A 39 1.71 -1.34 4.64
N ALA A 40 1.34 -1.29 5.92
CA ALA A 40 1.15 -0.03 6.65
C ALA A 40 2.44 0.81 6.74
N ASP A 41 3.60 0.17 6.93
CA ASP A 41 4.90 0.87 6.97
C ASP A 41 5.25 1.50 5.62
N LEU A 42 5.00 0.77 4.54
CA LEU A 42 5.21 1.25 3.17
C LEU A 42 4.31 2.44 2.84
N LEU A 43 3.03 2.39 3.22
CA LEU A 43 2.10 3.51 3.04
C LEU A 43 2.49 4.72 3.89
N ALA A 44 2.96 4.50 5.13
CA ALA A 44 3.42 5.59 5.97
C ALA A 44 4.62 6.32 5.33
N ALA A 45 5.62 5.58 4.86
CA ALA A 45 6.77 6.16 4.18
C ALA A 45 6.38 6.89 2.89
N LEU A 46 5.47 6.31 2.08
CA LEU A 46 5.01 6.93 0.84
C LEU A 46 4.26 8.24 1.09
N TYR A 47 3.20 8.22 1.88
CA TYR A 47 2.30 9.36 2.05
C TYR A 47 2.82 10.46 2.98
N PHE A 48 3.75 10.15 3.89
CA PHE A 48 4.23 11.12 4.89
C PHE A 48 5.68 11.55 4.70
N HIS A 49 6.43 10.89 3.78
CA HIS A 49 7.81 11.26 3.49
C HIS A 49 8.08 11.45 1.99
N THR A 50 7.68 10.48 1.15
CA THR A 50 8.20 10.37 -0.22
C THR A 50 7.34 11.09 -1.27
N MET A 51 6.02 10.89 -1.24
CA MET A 51 5.12 11.38 -2.28
C MET A 51 4.79 12.86 -2.10
N GLN A 52 4.77 13.57 -3.20
CA GLN A 52 4.22 14.92 -3.28
C GLN A 52 2.70 14.82 -3.49
N VAL A 53 1.95 15.10 -2.45
CA VAL A 53 0.48 15.13 -2.47
C VAL A 53 -0.05 16.32 -1.69
N ASP A 54 -1.12 16.92 -2.19
CA ASP A 54 -1.82 18.02 -1.51
C ASP A 54 -3.28 17.62 -1.24
N PRO A 55 -3.63 17.32 0.02
CA PRO A 55 -5.01 16.98 0.40
C PRO A 55 -6.02 18.10 0.14
N ALA A 56 -5.58 19.35 0.16
CA ALA A 56 -6.45 20.51 -0.13
C ALA A 56 -6.70 20.66 -1.65
N ASN A 57 -5.82 20.11 -2.49
CA ASN A 57 -5.97 20.07 -3.94
C ASN A 57 -5.62 18.66 -4.47
N PRO A 58 -6.52 17.66 -4.30
CA PRO A 58 -6.25 16.27 -4.66
C PRO A 58 -5.94 16.04 -6.14
N HIS A 59 -6.31 16.98 -6.99
CA HIS A 59 -6.09 16.92 -8.44
C HIS A 59 -4.95 17.84 -8.93
N TRP A 60 -4.10 18.30 -8.00
CA TRP A 60 -2.94 19.11 -8.37
C TRP A 60 -2.06 18.41 -9.42
N ASP A 61 -1.74 19.10 -10.51
CA ASP A 61 -1.00 18.52 -11.64
C ASP A 61 0.43 18.10 -11.28
N GLY A 62 1.04 18.70 -10.25
CA GLY A 62 2.39 18.36 -9.78
C GLY A 62 2.45 17.19 -8.77
N ARG A 63 1.31 16.54 -8.48
CA ARG A 63 1.28 15.43 -7.50
C ARG A 63 1.89 14.15 -8.04
N ASP A 64 2.46 13.34 -7.16
CA ASP A 64 2.76 11.95 -7.47
C ASP A 64 1.48 11.10 -7.47
N TYR A 65 1.49 10.00 -8.22
CA TYR A 65 0.35 9.09 -8.35
C TYR A 65 0.58 7.80 -7.57
N PHE A 66 -0.45 7.33 -6.87
CA PHE A 66 -0.44 6.04 -6.20
C PHE A 66 -1.55 5.13 -6.73
N VAL A 67 -1.19 3.92 -7.14
CA VAL A 67 -2.12 2.88 -7.59
C VAL A 67 -2.05 1.70 -6.63
N LEU A 68 -3.11 1.46 -5.88
CA LEU A 68 -3.25 0.25 -5.08
C LEU A 68 -3.74 -0.91 -5.96
N SER A 69 -2.82 -1.67 -6.58
CA SER A 69 -3.16 -2.76 -7.49
C SER A 69 -3.94 -3.88 -6.77
N LYS A 70 -3.51 -4.25 -5.56
CA LYS A 70 -4.27 -5.13 -4.67
C LYS A 70 -5.43 -4.39 -3.99
N GLY A 71 -6.41 -3.98 -4.79
CA GLY A 71 -7.49 -3.05 -4.42
C GLY A 71 -8.32 -3.44 -3.21
N HIS A 72 -8.37 -4.73 -2.87
CA HIS A 72 -9.02 -5.24 -1.66
C HIS A 72 -8.37 -4.77 -0.35
N CYS A 73 -7.10 -4.34 -0.39
CA CYS A 73 -6.41 -3.77 0.77
C CYS A 73 -6.69 -2.27 0.96
N VAL A 74 -7.76 -1.73 0.36
CA VAL A 74 -8.18 -0.33 0.48
C VAL A 74 -8.31 0.16 1.92
N PRO A 75 -8.67 -0.63 2.96
CA PRO A 75 -8.74 -0.11 4.31
C PRO A 75 -7.45 0.56 4.81
N ALA A 76 -6.28 0.06 4.42
CA ALA A 76 -5.03 0.71 4.79
C ALA A 76 -4.78 2.00 3.99
N LEU A 77 -5.17 2.04 2.72
CA LEU A 77 -5.10 3.25 1.91
C LEU A 77 -6.07 4.32 2.43
N ASP A 78 -7.32 3.95 2.73
CA ASP A 78 -8.31 4.86 3.32
C ASP A 78 -7.81 5.45 4.64
N ALA A 79 -7.18 4.62 5.50
CA ALA A 79 -6.57 5.08 6.74
C ALA A 79 -5.41 6.06 6.49
N ALA A 80 -4.54 5.77 5.52
CA ALA A 80 -3.42 6.65 5.16
C ALA A 80 -3.92 7.99 4.60
N LEU A 81 -4.93 7.97 3.71
CA LEU A 81 -5.55 9.17 3.13
C LEU A 81 -6.23 10.03 4.19
N ALA A 82 -6.99 9.43 5.11
CA ALA A 82 -7.61 10.14 6.22
C ALA A 82 -6.55 10.80 7.12
N LEU A 83 -5.53 10.06 7.52
CA LEU A 83 -4.41 10.58 8.33
C LEU A 83 -3.61 11.67 7.61
N ARG A 84 -3.55 11.63 6.28
CA ARG A 84 -2.92 12.67 5.46
C ARG A 84 -3.79 13.91 5.32
N GLY A 85 -5.11 13.80 5.56
CA GLY A 85 -6.05 14.92 5.56
C GLY A 85 -6.93 15.02 4.31
N PHE A 86 -7.02 13.99 3.47
CA PHE A 86 -7.93 13.99 2.32
C PHE A 86 -9.41 13.99 2.74
N PHE A 87 -9.72 13.42 3.88
CA PHE A 87 -11.03 13.45 4.52
C PHE A 87 -10.92 13.22 6.03
N PRO A 88 -11.93 13.56 6.83
CA PRO A 88 -11.90 13.40 8.29
C PRO A 88 -11.75 11.92 8.71
N GLU A 89 -10.82 11.64 9.62
CA GLU A 89 -10.52 10.28 10.14
C GLU A 89 -11.77 9.62 10.76
N ALA A 90 -12.68 10.40 11.36
CA ALA A 90 -13.93 9.90 11.92
C ALA A 90 -14.81 9.15 10.90
N LEU A 91 -14.69 9.46 9.60
CA LEU A 91 -15.46 8.80 8.54
C LEU A 91 -15.02 7.35 8.29
N LEU A 92 -13.84 6.95 8.75
CA LEU A 92 -13.38 5.55 8.63
C LEU A 92 -14.34 4.55 9.30
N THR A 93 -15.10 5.00 10.32
CA THR A 93 -16.12 4.17 10.96
C THR A 93 -17.31 3.84 10.06
N THR A 94 -17.44 4.52 8.91
CA THR A 94 -18.51 4.25 7.93
C THR A 94 -18.12 3.24 6.85
N HIS A 95 -16.94 2.63 6.94
CA HIS A 95 -16.47 1.65 5.95
C HIS A 95 -17.52 0.57 5.68
N LEU A 96 -17.85 0.35 4.39
CA LEU A 96 -18.89 -0.56 3.92
C LEU A 96 -20.30 -0.33 4.49
N GLN A 97 -20.57 0.84 5.07
CA GLN A 97 -21.93 1.16 5.51
C GLN A 97 -22.76 1.77 4.36
N PRO A 98 -24.08 1.59 4.34
CA PRO A 98 -24.93 2.21 3.34
C PRO A 98 -24.75 3.73 3.33
N GLY A 99 -24.53 4.31 2.14
CA GLY A 99 -24.28 5.75 1.96
C GLY A 99 -22.85 6.20 2.22
N SER A 100 -21.94 5.31 2.62
CA SER A 100 -20.51 5.63 2.73
C SER A 100 -19.85 5.72 1.35
N PHE A 101 -18.87 6.60 1.22
CA PHE A 101 -17.97 6.62 0.06
C PHE A 101 -16.77 5.65 0.22
N LEU A 102 -16.60 5.05 1.41
CA LEU A 102 -15.55 4.06 1.68
C LEU A 102 -16.04 2.67 1.29
N SER A 103 -15.55 2.17 0.19
CA SER A 103 -15.92 0.89 -0.41
C SER A 103 -14.94 -0.23 -0.07
N GLY A 104 -15.29 -1.47 -0.36
CA GLY A 104 -14.43 -2.65 -0.09
C GLY A 104 -13.23 -2.79 -1.03
N HIS A 105 -13.14 -1.97 -2.07
CA HIS A 105 -12.02 -1.89 -3.02
C HIS A 105 -11.76 -0.43 -3.38
N ALA A 106 -10.55 -0.13 -3.84
CA ALA A 106 -10.18 1.23 -4.23
C ALA A 106 -11.10 1.76 -5.34
N CYS A 107 -11.75 2.92 -5.11
CA CYS A 107 -12.70 3.52 -6.02
C CYS A 107 -12.42 5.01 -6.22
N ALA A 108 -11.90 5.39 -7.38
CA ALA A 108 -11.53 6.76 -7.72
C ALA A 108 -12.75 7.71 -7.85
N HIS A 109 -13.95 7.16 -8.07
CA HIS A 109 -15.17 7.96 -8.17
C HIS A 109 -15.79 8.31 -6.82
N LEU A 110 -15.38 7.63 -5.75
CA LEU A 110 -15.98 7.77 -4.43
C LEU A 110 -15.01 8.40 -3.43
N THR A 111 -13.79 7.88 -3.33
CA THR A 111 -12.86 8.23 -2.25
C THR A 111 -11.85 9.29 -2.70
N PRO A 112 -11.82 10.49 -2.07
CA PRO A 112 -10.83 11.51 -2.36
C PRO A 112 -9.39 10.99 -2.18
N GLY A 113 -8.51 11.27 -3.15
CA GLY A 113 -7.11 10.84 -3.12
C GLY A 113 -6.86 9.45 -3.71
N ILE A 114 -7.89 8.72 -4.15
CA ILE A 114 -7.73 7.50 -4.93
C ILE A 114 -7.70 7.86 -6.42
N GLU A 115 -6.59 7.58 -7.08
CA GLU A 115 -6.35 7.94 -8.49
C GLU A 115 -7.04 6.99 -9.47
N VAL A 116 -7.08 5.70 -9.15
CA VAL A 116 -7.57 4.65 -10.05
C VAL A 116 -8.40 3.63 -9.27
N SER A 117 -9.56 3.27 -9.81
CA SER A 117 -10.36 2.17 -9.27
C SER A 117 -9.69 0.84 -9.59
N THR A 118 -9.51 -0.02 -8.59
CA THR A 118 -8.87 -1.33 -8.71
C THR A 118 -9.64 -2.40 -7.94
N GLY A 119 -9.30 -3.66 -8.18
CA GLY A 119 -9.94 -4.83 -7.56
C GLY A 119 -9.76 -6.09 -8.41
N SER A 120 -9.72 -5.95 -9.74
CA SER A 120 -9.27 -7.02 -10.62
C SER A 120 -7.75 -7.10 -10.55
N LEU A 121 -7.22 -8.13 -9.87
CA LEU A 121 -5.79 -8.30 -9.67
C LEU A 121 -5.03 -8.39 -11.01
N GLY A 122 -3.80 -7.89 -11.01
CA GLY A 122 -2.92 -7.87 -12.20
C GLY A 122 -3.08 -6.65 -13.09
N HIS A 123 -4.09 -5.78 -12.89
CA HIS A 123 -4.35 -4.64 -13.77
C HIS A 123 -3.67 -3.34 -13.32
N GLY A 124 -3.37 -3.20 -12.03
CA GLY A 124 -2.84 -1.94 -11.48
C GLY A 124 -1.50 -1.54 -12.08
N LEU A 125 -0.60 -2.50 -12.38
CA LEU A 125 0.68 -2.18 -13.00
C LEU A 125 0.51 -1.67 -14.43
N SER A 126 -0.41 -2.24 -15.22
CA SER A 126 -0.73 -1.76 -16.57
C SER A 126 -1.29 -0.34 -16.54
N LEU A 127 -2.16 -0.03 -15.57
CA LEU A 127 -2.67 1.33 -15.34
C LEU A 127 -1.54 2.29 -14.94
N GLY A 128 -0.62 1.84 -14.08
CA GLY A 128 0.58 2.60 -13.70
C GLY A 128 1.50 2.90 -14.89
N VAL A 129 1.67 1.95 -15.81
CA VAL A 129 2.41 2.18 -17.07
C VAL A 129 1.73 3.29 -17.90
N GLY A 130 0.40 3.23 -18.02
CA GLY A 130 -0.36 4.25 -18.75
C GLY A 130 -0.20 5.64 -18.13
N LEU A 131 -0.32 5.75 -16.80
CA LEU A 131 -0.10 7.00 -16.06
C LEU A 131 1.34 7.54 -16.26
N ALA A 132 2.35 6.67 -16.10
CA ALA A 132 3.76 7.07 -16.23
C ALA A 132 4.10 7.54 -17.66
N LEU A 133 3.51 6.93 -18.68
CA LEU A 133 3.61 7.38 -20.06
C LEU A 133 2.92 8.74 -20.25
N GLY A 134 1.69 8.91 -19.74
CA GLY A 134 0.94 10.17 -19.82
C GLY A 134 1.72 11.32 -19.21
N VAL A 135 2.22 11.16 -17.98
CA VAL A 135 3.08 12.15 -17.31
C VAL A 135 4.26 12.57 -18.18
N ARG A 136 4.96 11.62 -18.78
CA ARG A 136 6.12 11.93 -19.65
C ARG A 136 5.72 12.62 -20.95
N MET A 137 4.57 12.28 -21.54
CA MET A 137 4.06 12.93 -22.74
C MET A 137 3.67 14.38 -22.47
N ASP A 138 3.18 14.68 -21.26
CA ASP A 138 2.86 16.03 -20.81
C ASP A 138 4.09 16.82 -20.34
N GLY A 139 5.30 16.21 -20.34
CA GLY A 139 6.54 16.82 -19.88
C GLY A 139 6.62 16.95 -18.37
N GLY A 140 5.79 16.23 -17.62
CA GLY A 140 5.76 16.23 -16.15
C GLY A 140 6.93 15.44 -15.52
N GLY A 141 7.23 15.75 -14.25
CA GLY A 141 8.22 15.05 -13.42
C GLY A 141 7.60 14.13 -12.35
N ASN A 142 6.30 13.93 -12.39
CA ASN A 142 5.54 13.16 -11.41
C ASN A 142 5.97 11.69 -11.43
N ARG A 143 6.04 11.10 -10.24
CA ARG A 143 6.30 9.66 -10.07
C ARG A 143 5.00 8.89 -9.95
N VAL A 144 5.01 7.65 -10.39
CA VAL A 144 3.88 6.72 -10.28
C VAL A 144 4.32 5.52 -9.44
N PHE A 145 3.66 5.33 -8.30
CA PHE A 145 3.89 4.21 -7.38
C PHE A 145 2.75 3.22 -7.50
N VAL A 146 3.07 1.94 -7.71
CA VAL A 146 2.08 0.86 -7.81
C VAL A 146 2.34 -0.17 -6.73
N MET A 147 1.38 -0.34 -5.81
CA MET A 147 1.45 -1.35 -4.74
C MET A 147 0.80 -2.64 -5.20
N LEU A 148 1.60 -3.70 -5.31
CA LEU A 148 1.22 -5.03 -5.76
C LEU A 148 1.23 -6.03 -4.59
N GLY A 149 0.43 -7.08 -4.67
CA GLY A 149 0.58 -8.27 -3.84
C GLY A 149 1.47 -9.32 -4.51
N ASP A 150 2.14 -10.16 -3.72
CA ASP A 150 2.95 -11.25 -4.26
C ASP A 150 2.09 -12.29 -5.00
N GLY A 151 0.97 -12.72 -4.44
CA GLY A 151 0.04 -13.62 -5.13
C GLY A 151 -0.56 -13.00 -6.40
N GLU A 152 -0.73 -11.68 -6.44
CA GLU A 152 -1.17 -10.95 -7.61
C GLU A 152 -0.18 -11.03 -8.77
N LEU A 153 1.11 -11.20 -8.51
CA LEU A 153 2.13 -11.34 -9.56
C LEU A 153 2.00 -12.63 -10.37
N GLN A 154 1.13 -13.56 -9.98
CA GLN A 154 0.80 -14.73 -10.77
C GLN A 154 -0.10 -14.40 -11.97
N GLU A 155 -0.71 -13.20 -12.00
CA GLU A 155 -1.46 -12.70 -13.15
C GLU A 155 -0.50 -12.27 -14.27
N GLY A 156 -0.70 -12.79 -15.49
CA GLY A 156 0.16 -12.56 -16.65
C GLY A 156 0.28 -11.10 -17.05
N ALA A 157 -0.79 -10.31 -16.88
CA ALA A 157 -0.82 -8.89 -17.21
C ALA A 157 0.25 -8.05 -16.49
N ASN A 158 0.69 -8.46 -15.28
CA ASN A 158 1.80 -7.81 -14.59
C ASN A 158 3.11 -7.92 -15.37
N TRP A 159 3.38 -9.08 -15.97
CA TRP A 159 4.61 -9.31 -16.73
C TRP A 159 4.57 -8.65 -18.11
N GLU A 160 3.39 -8.57 -18.73
CA GLU A 160 3.18 -7.77 -19.93
C GLU A 160 3.44 -6.29 -19.66
N ALA A 161 2.91 -5.76 -18.56
CA ALA A 161 3.16 -4.39 -18.12
C ALA A 161 4.65 -4.16 -17.79
N ALA A 162 5.31 -5.14 -17.15
CA ALA A 162 6.74 -5.06 -16.86
C ALA A 162 7.59 -4.94 -18.13
N MET A 163 7.29 -5.72 -19.18
CA MET A 163 7.95 -5.59 -20.48
C MET A 163 7.72 -4.21 -21.10
N ALA A 164 6.48 -3.71 -21.09
CA ALA A 164 6.14 -2.40 -21.63
C ALA A 164 6.87 -1.26 -20.90
N ALA A 165 6.89 -1.28 -19.56
CA ALA A 165 7.57 -0.27 -18.76
C ALA A 165 9.06 -0.19 -19.06
N ALA A 166 9.73 -1.34 -19.15
CA ALA A 166 11.16 -1.40 -19.49
C ALA A 166 11.43 -0.94 -20.92
N HIS A 167 10.59 -1.36 -21.89
CA HIS A 167 10.70 -0.92 -23.29
C HIS A 167 10.63 0.61 -23.41
N HIS A 168 9.68 1.23 -22.71
CA HIS A 168 9.49 2.68 -22.69
C HIS A 168 10.44 3.41 -21.73
N LYS A 169 11.32 2.70 -21.02
CA LYS A 169 12.30 3.26 -20.08
C LYS A 169 11.65 4.17 -19.03
N LEU A 170 10.55 3.71 -18.41
CA LEU A 170 9.75 4.50 -17.46
C LEU A 170 10.42 4.56 -16.10
N ASP A 171 11.47 5.39 -15.96
CA ASP A 171 12.17 5.60 -14.69
C ASP A 171 11.38 6.41 -13.65
N ASN A 172 10.24 6.98 -14.05
CA ASN A 172 9.24 7.56 -13.16
C ASN A 172 8.19 6.55 -12.64
N LEU A 173 8.31 5.25 -12.96
CA LEU A 173 7.43 4.19 -12.50
C LEU A 173 8.14 3.33 -11.43
N VAL A 174 7.47 3.13 -10.30
CA VAL A 174 7.93 2.30 -9.18
C VAL A 174 6.89 1.23 -8.87
N ALA A 175 7.25 -0.03 -8.98
CA ALA A 175 6.47 -1.16 -8.51
C ALA A 175 6.94 -1.55 -7.10
N ILE A 176 6.02 -1.64 -6.14
CA ILE A 176 6.28 -2.06 -4.77
C ILE A 176 5.49 -3.35 -4.53
N VAL A 177 6.19 -4.45 -4.31
CA VAL A 177 5.59 -5.75 -4.04
C VAL A 177 5.52 -5.98 -2.54
N ASP A 178 4.30 -5.96 -1.98
CA ASP A 178 4.04 -6.43 -0.62
C ASP A 178 4.14 -7.97 -0.60
N ARG A 179 5.34 -8.47 -0.32
CA ARG A 179 5.64 -9.90 -0.31
C ARG A 179 5.35 -10.49 1.06
N ASN A 180 4.08 -10.61 1.38
CA ASN A 180 3.61 -11.15 2.66
C ASN A 180 3.51 -12.69 2.65
N LYS A 181 3.83 -13.35 1.54
CA LYS A 181 3.91 -14.81 1.34
C LYS A 181 2.57 -15.54 1.34
N TYR A 182 1.45 -14.82 1.37
CA TYR A 182 0.11 -15.40 1.43
C TYR A 182 -0.84 -14.77 0.42
N GLN A 183 -1.63 -15.61 -0.21
CA GLN A 183 -2.89 -15.26 -0.87
C GLN A 183 -4.06 -15.89 -0.08
N THR A 184 -4.85 -16.83 -0.62
CA THR A 184 -5.75 -17.69 0.16
C THR A 184 -5.01 -18.82 0.89
N GLY A 185 -3.79 -19.14 0.47
CA GLY A 185 -2.81 -20.04 1.06
C GLY A 185 -1.41 -19.47 0.88
N LEU A 186 -0.37 -20.24 1.18
CA LEU A 186 1.02 -19.83 0.96
C LEU A 186 1.30 -19.66 -0.53
N THR A 187 1.75 -18.46 -0.94
CA THR A 187 1.98 -18.10 -2.34
C THR A 187 2.89 -19.09 -3.05
N GLU A 188 4.02 -19.47 -2.44
CA GLU A 188 4.98 -20.40 -3.02
C GLU A 188 4.47 -21.85 -3.15
N GLN A 189 3.46 -22.23 -2.35
CA GLN A 189 2.84 -23.55 -2.46
C GLN A 189 1.76 -23.58 -3.56
N MET A 190 1.10 -22.44 -3.78
CA MET A 190 0.08 -22.33 -4.83
C MET A 190 0.73 -22.25 -6.22
N MET A 191 1.69 -21.35 -6.39
CA MET A 191 2.50 -21.20 -7.60
C MET A 191 3.77 -20.42 -7.24
N ALA A 192 4.93 -21.06 -7.35
CA ALA A 192 6.22 -20.50 -6.96
C ALA A 192 6.58 -19.23 -7.75
N LEU A 193 6.92 -18.17 -7.03
CA LEU A 193 7.34 -16.89 -7.60
C LEU A 193 8.85 -16.69 -7.59
N GLU A 194 9.57 -17.37 -6.71
CA GLU A 194 11.02 -17.21 -6.63
C GLU A 194 11.76 -17.80 -7.86
N PRO A 195 12.89 -17.24 -8.28
CA PRO A 195 13.55 -16.06 -7.71
C PRO A 195 12.92 -14.76 -8.23
N LEU A 196 12.18 -14.04 -7.37
CA LEU A 196 11.34 -12.92 -7.79
C LEU A 196 12.14 -11.71 -8.25
N ALA A 197 13.20 -11.33 -7.52
CA ALA A 197 14.04 -10.19 -7.90
C ALA A 197 14.71 -10.38 -9.27
N GLU A 198 15.18 -11.59 -9.56
CA GLU A 198 15.82 -11.94 -10.81
C GLU A 198 14.83 -11.85 -11.99
N LYS A 199 13.57 -12.18 -11.78
CA LYS A 199 12.53 -12.01 -12.79
C LYS A 199 12.36 -10.52 -13.18
N TRP A 200 12.25 -9.61 -12.20
CA TRP A 200 12.19 -8.17 -12.47
C TRP A 200 13.44 -7.67 -13.22
N LEU A 201 14.64 -8.12 -12.81
CA LEU A 201 15.88 -7.78 -13.49
C LEU A 201 15.89 -8.29 -14.94
N ALA A 202 15.41 -9.53 -15.19
CA ALA A 202 15.35 -10.12 -16.53
C ALA A 202 14.34 -9.36 -17.44
N PHE A 203 13.30 -8.74 -16.87
CA PHE A 203 12.39 -7.86 -17.60
C PHE A 203 12.96 -6.44 -17.83
N GLY A 204 14.21 -6.17 -17.43
CA GLY A 204 14.89 -4.90 -17.68
C GLY A 204 14.66 -3.82 -16.61
N TRP A 205 14.07 -4.15 -15.48
CA TRP A 205 13.89 -3.26 -14.32
C TRP A 205 15.16 -3.19 -13.48
N SER A 206 15.30 -2.18 -12.65
CA SER A 206 16.16 -2.22 -11.48
C SER A 206 15.36 -2.76 -10.31
N ALA A 207 15.88 -3.77 -9.60
CA ALA A 207 15.15 -4.43 -8.52
C ALA A 207 15.97 -4.47 -7.23
N LEU A 208 15.30 -4.24 -6.09
CA LEU A 208 15.86 -4.31 -4.75
C LEU A 208 14.89 -5.04 -3.82
N ARG A 209 15.42 -5.86 -2.91
CA ARG A 209 14.66 -6.55 -1.87
C ARG A 209 15.04 -6.01 -0.50
N LEU A 210 14.04 -5.80 0.37
CA LEU A 210 14.22 -5.28 1.71
C LEU A 210 13.24 -5.89 2.71
N ASP A 211 13.52 -5.72 4.00
CA ASP A 211 12.52 -5.93 5.05
C ASP A 211 11.50 -4.79 5.01
N GLY A 212 10.25 -5.12 4.66
CA GLY A 212 9.14 -4.17 4.53
C GLY A 212 8.62 -3.60 5.86
N HIS A 213 9.28 -3.91 6.97
CA HIS A 213 9.01 -3.36 8.30
C HIS A 213 10.20 -2.58 8.89
N ASP A 214 11.35 -2.55 8.20
CA ASP A 214 12.47 -1.68 8.57
C ASP A 214 12.26 -0.29 7.97
N MET A 215 11.73 0.65 8.76
CA MET A 215 11.40 2.00 8.31
C MET A 215 12.62 2.74 7.76
N GLY A 216 13.80 2.55 8.36
CA GLY A 216 15.04 3.16 7.90
C GLY A 216 15.40 2.69 6.49
N ARG A 217 15.34 1.38 6.25
CA ARG A 217 15.62 0.79 4.93
C ARG A 217 14.56 1.17 3.90
N ILE A 218 13.29 1.27 4.30
CA ILE A 218 12.21 1.73 3.41
C ILE A 218 12.50 3.15 2.94
N VAL A 219 12.76 4.08 3.85
CA VAL A 219 13.01 5.49 3.53
C VAL A 219 14.27 5.65 2.68
N GLU A 220 15.41 5.04 3.07
CA GLU A 220 16.64 5.05 2.28
C GLU A 220 16.42 4.57 0.84
N THR A 221 15.60 3.51 0.68
CA THR A 221 15.30 2.92 -0.63
C THR A 221 14.42 3.85 -1.48
N LEU A 222 13.42 4.47 -0.88
CA LEU A 222 12.53 5.40 -1.57
C LEU A 222 13.25 6.70 -1.96
N ASP A 223 14.19 7.19 -1.14
CA ASP A 223 14.99 8.37 -1.43
C ASP A 223 16.03 8.13 -2.55
N ALA A 224 16.41 6.87 -2.79
CA ALA A 224 17.34 6.49 -3.85
C ALA A 224 16.69 6.30 -5.24
N LEU A 225 15.39 6.55 -5.37
CA LEU A 225 14.66 6.39 -6.64
C LEU A 225 14.95 7.54 -7.63
N PRO A 226 15.03 7.26 -8.96
CA PRO A 226 15.07 5.92 -9.55
C PRO A 226 16.43 5.24 -9.31
N PHE A 227 16.46 3.93 -9.09
CA PHE A 227 17.72 3.20 -8.85
C PHE A 227 18.70 3.30 -10.02
N THR A 228 18.17 3.40 -11.22
CA THR A 228 18.96 3.58 -12.44
C THR A 228 18.19 4.48 -13.41
N PRO A 229 18.76 5.61 -13.87
CA PRO A 229 18.12 6.44 -14.87
C PRO A 229 17.75 5.64 -16.13
N GLY A 230 16.54 5.87 -16.65
CA GLY A 230 16.01 5.17 -17.82
C GLY A 230 15.55 3.75 -17.55
N LYS A 231 15.44 3.30 -16.29
CA LYS A 231 14.86 2.01 -15.91
C LYS A 231 13.77 2.18 -14.86
N PRO A 232 12.63 1.49 -14.99
CA PRO A 232 11.66 1.42 -13.91
C PRO A 232 12.25 0.69 -12.69
N SER A 233 11.74 1.00 -11.49
CA SER A 233 12.25 0.47 -10.22
C SER A 233 11.25 -0.50 -9.59
N ALA A 234 11.71 -1.68 -9.17
CA ALA A 234 10.92 -2.67 -8.42
C ALA A 234 11.48 -2.82 -6.99
N ILE A 235 10.62 -2.65 -6.00
CA ILE A 235 10.93 -2.86 -4.59
C ILE A 235 10.18 -4.11 -4.13
N ILE A 236 10.89 -5.15 -3.70
CA ILE A 236 10.31 -6.35 -3.13
C ILE A 236 10.41 -6.22 -1.62
N ALA A 237 9.31 -5.86 -0.98
CA ALA A 237 9.23 -5.68 0.46
C ALA A 237 8.75 -6.98 1.13
N ASP A 238 9.65 -7.68 1.83
CA ASP A 238 9.27 -8.82 2.64
C ASP A 238 8.49 -8.33 3.86
N THR A 239 7.25 -8.74 3.97
CA THR A 239 6.32 -8.31 5.03
C THR A 239 5.68 -9.50 5.74
N VAL A 240 4.99 -9.21 6.84
CA VAL A 240 4.18 -10.18 7.60
C VAL A 240 2.71 -9.86 7.37
N LYS A 241 1.97 -10.82 6.80
CA LYS A 241 0.52 -10.68 6.64
C LYS A 241 -0.15 -10.55 8.00
N GLY A 242 -0.94 -9.49 8.22
CA GLY A 242 -1.57 -9.24 9.51
C GLY A 242 -0.65 -8.58 10.55
N LYS A 243 0.49 -8.03 10.15
CA LYS A 243 1.52 -7.42 11.02
C LYS A 243 0.95 -6.55 12.13
N GLY A 244 1.35 -6.85 13.36
CA GLY A 244 1.03 -6.08 14.56
C GLY A 244 -0.18 -6.58 15.36
N VAL A 245 -0.91 -7.60 14.84
CA VAL A 245 -2.00 -8.27 15.56
C VAL A 245 -1.84 -9.78 15.41
N SER A 246 -1.38 -10.43 16.45
CA SER A 246 -0.90 -11.82 16.41
C SER A 246 -1.92 -12.82 15.85
N PHE A 247 -3.18 -12.71 16.22
CA PHE A 247 -4.24 -13.62 15.76
C PHE A 247 -4.79 -13.26 14.36
N LEU A 248 -4.38 -12.14 13.76
CA LEU A 248 -4.68 -11.76 12.37
C LEU A 248 -3.55 -12.14 11.40
N GLU A 249 -2.38 -12.52 11.91
CA GLU A 249 -1.30 -12.99 11.05
C GLU A 249 -1.78 -14.21 10.27
N THR A 250 -1.48 -14.23 8.98
CA THR A 250 -1.92 -15.24 7.99
C THR A 250 -3.40 -15.17 7.55
N LEU A 251 -4.28 -14.48 8.26
CA LEU A 251 -5.67 -14.31 7.83
C LEU A 251 -5.77 -13.36 6.63
N HIS A 252 -6.66 -13.68 5.71
CA HIS A 252 -6.91 -12.82 4.54
C HIS A 252 -7.89 -11.70 4.85
N MET A 253 -8.98 -12.05 5.52
CA MET A 253 -10.07 -11.13 5.87
C MET A 253 -10.58 -11.45 7.27
N ALA A 254 -11.04 -10.44 7.99
CA ALA A 254 -11.65 -10.58 9.30
C ALA A 254 -12.76 -9.54 9.52
N ARG A 255 -13.75 -9.95 10.31
CA ARG A 255 -14.63 -9.07 11.06
C ARG A 255 -14.41 -9.37 12.53
N LEU A 256 -14.11 -8.35 13.32
CA LEU A 256 -13.75 -8.53 14.71
C LEU A 256 -14.97 -8.33 15.62
N ASP A 257 -15.18 -9.23 16.54
CA ASP A 257 -16.08 -8.98 17.66
C ASP A 257 -15.45 -7.99 18.65
N GLU A 258 -16.22 -7.55 19.64
CA GLU A 258 -15.77 -6.54 20.62
C GLU A 258 -14.54 -6.99 21.43
N GLY A 259 -14.45 -8.28 21.77
CA GLY A 259 -13.32 -8.84 22.50
C GLY A 259 -12.06 -8.89 21.63
N GLN A 260 -12.19 -9.34 20.41
CA GLN A 260 -11.11 -9.36 19.42
C GLN A 260 -10.63 -7.95 19.06
N LEU A 261 -11.57 -7.00 18.90
CA LEU A 261 -11.23 -5.59 18.64
C LEU A 261 -10.40 -5.01 19.79
N ARG A 262 -10.83 -5.21 21.04
CA ARG A 262 -10.06 -4.75 22.23
C ARG A 262 -8.66 -5.39 22.29
N ALA A 263 -8.58 -6.70 22.04
CA ALA A 263 -7.30 -7.41 22.03
C ALA A 263 -6.36 -6.88 20.94
N ALA A 264 -6.85 -6.68 19.72
CA ALA A 264 -6.07 -6.15 18.60
C ALA A 264 -5.59 -4.71 18.87
N LEU A 265 -6.45 -3.85 19.42
CA LEU A 265 -6.07 -2.48 19.78
C LEU A 265 -5.00 -2.47 20.89
N ALA A 266 -5.11 -3.37 21.89
CA ALA A 266 -4.11 -3.51 22.93
C ALA A 266 -2.74 -3.94 22.40
N GLU A 267 -2.70 -4.91 21.45
CA GLU A 267 -1.45 -5.31 20.78
C GLU A 267 -0.80 -4.15 20.00
N LEU A 268 -1.62 -3.24 19.48
CA LEU A 268 -1.16 -2.03 18.77
C LEU A 268 -0.85 -0.85 19.71
N GLY A 269 -0.88 -1.06 21.03
CA GLY A 269 -0.57 -0.04 22.03
C GLY A 269 -1.67 1.01 22.24
N GLU A 270 -2.91 0.72 21.79
CA GLU A 270 -4.08 1.55 22.09
C GLU A 270 -4.74 1.05 23.37
N VAL A 271 -4.80 1.92 24.39
CA VAL A 271 -5.58 1.62 25.59
C VAL A 271 -7.06 1.82 25.24
N PRO A 272 -7.92 0.79 25.32
CA PRO A 272 -9.34 1.00 25.13
C PRO A 272 -9.83 2.04 26.15
N ALA A 273 -10.52 3.08 25.70
CA ALA A 273 -11.23 3.95 26.61
C ALA A 273 -12.18 3.07 27.46
N GLU A 274 -12.07 3.14 28.78
CA GLU A 274 -13.02 2.47 29.66
C GLU A 274 -14.42 2.90 29.22
N VAL A 275 -15.21 1.94 28.77
CA VAL A 275 -16.64 2.18 28.51
C VAL A 275 -17.24 2.43 29.87
N GLY A 276 -17.39 3.69 30.23
CA GLY A 276 -18.11 4.07 31.43
C GLY A 276 -19.51 3.48 31.32
N HIS A 277 -19.80 2.51 32.18
CA HIS A 277 -21.15 2.02 32.38
C HIS A 277 -21.95 3.19 33.00
N GLY A 278 -22.65 3.93 32.15
CA GLY A 278 -23.68 4.87 32.52
C GLY A 278 -25.06 4.22 32.45
#